data_cb8f93e3a48f0bb9e9b15b315b159fb0
#
_entry.id   cb8f93e3a48f0bb9e9b15b315b159fb0
#
_cell.length_a   1.000
_cell.length_b   1.000
_cell.length_c   1.000
_cell.angle_alpha   90.00
_cell.angle_beta   90.00
_cell.angle_gamma   90.00
#
_symmetry.space_group_name_H-M   'P 1'
#
loop_
_entity.id
_entity.type
_entity.pdbx_description
1 polymer ?
#
loop_
_entity_poly.entity_id
_entity_poly.type
_entity_poly.pdbx_seq_one_letter_code
_entity_poly.pdbx_strand_id
1 'polypeptide(L)'
;KRLLEKSSNGHITGVDYSEVSVQKSKKLNRAAIQEGRCEVLQGNVMNLPFSENSFHLVTAFETIYFWPGIQVAFQQVYRVLKNGGTFLICNESNGKNTKDEKWTDIIHGMTIYTSEQIEKALKNAGFSKIQVEQNEKGWLCAICKRDN
;
A
#
# COMPACT_ATOMS: atom_id res chain seq x y z
N LYS A 1 -4.14 6.79 11.69
CA LYS A 1 -3.77 7.46 12.96
C LYS A 1 -2.25 7.55 13.12
N ARG A 2 -1.50 6.41 13.16
CA ARG A 2 -0.03 6.41 13.38
C ARG A 2 0.75 7.24 12.35
N LEU A 3 0.36 7.26 11.08
CA LEU A 3 1.00 8.09 10.06
C LEU A 3 0.79 9.58 10.34
N LEU A 4 -0.39 9.98 10.80
CA LEU A 4 -0.69 11.37 11.20
C LEU A 4 0.18 11.85 12.37
N GLU A 5 0.46 10.96 13.32
CA GLU A 5 1.36 11.25 14.46
C GLU A 5 2.82 11.44 14.01
N LYS A 6 3.23 10.73 12.95
CA LYS A 6 4.60 10.82 12.38
C LYS A 6 4.77 11.97 11.39
N SER A 7 3.67 12.49 10.84
CA SER A 7 3.66 13.57 9.84
C SER A 7 2.92 14.78 10.40
N SER A 8 3.58 15.52 11.29
CA SER A 8 2.96 16.67 11.99
C SER A 8 2.46 17.76 11.05
N ASN A 9 3.17 18.00 9.94
CA ASN A 9 2.87 19.05 8.96
C ASN A 9 2.35 18.49 7.62
N GLY A 10 2.10 17.18 7.54
CA GLY A 10 1.67 16.52 6.32
C GLY A 10 0.17 16.33 6.23
N HIS A 11 -0.32 16.17 5.00
CA HIS A 11 -1.66 15.72 4.70
C HIS A 11 -1.64 14.22 4.38
N ILE A 12 -2.56 13.44 4.97
CA ILE A 12 -2.67 12.00 4.78
C ILE A 12 -3.99 11.68 4.09
N THR A 13 -3.91 11.03 2.94
CA THR A 13 -5.08 10.49 2.24
C THR A 13 -5.11 8.98 2.38
N GLY A 14 -6.20 8.44 2.90
CA GLY A 14 -6.47 7.01 2.96
C GLY A 14 -7.46 6.60 1.87
N VAL A 15 -7.19 5.46 1.23
CA VAL A 15 -8.10 4.85 0.24
C VAL A 15 -8.37 3.42 0.65
N ASP A 16 -9.63 3.03 0.62
CA ASP A 16 -10.07 1.66 0.85
C ASP A 16 -11.21 1.32 -0.11
N TYR A 17 -11.22 0.11 -0.59
CA TYR A 17 -12.30 -0.42 -1.44
C TYR A 17 -13.61 -0.59 -0.67
N SER A 18 -13.53 -0.99 0.60
CA SER A 18 -14.67 -1.26 1.47
C SER A 18 -15.24 0.03 2.06
N GLU A 19 -16.50 0.33 1.75
CA GLU A 19 -17.22 1.46 2.36
C GLU A 19 -17.25 1.37 3.90
N VAL A 20 -17.41 0.17 4.45
CA VAL A 20 -17.39 -0.05 5.90
C VAL A 20 -16.04 0.34 6.51
N SER A 21 -14.93 -0.03 5.86
CA SER A 21 -13.57 0.36 6.29
C SER A 21 -13.37 1.87 6.18
N VAL A 22 -13.85 2.49 5.12
CA VAL A 22 -13.83 3.96 4.94
C VAL A 22 -14.56 4.66 6.08
N GLN A 23 -15.78 4.24 6.41
CA GLN A 23 -16.57 4.85 7.48
C GLN A 23 -15.91 4.68 8.86
N LYS A 24 -15.37 3.49 9.16
CA LYS A 24 -14.60 3.25 10.38
C LYS A 24 -13.36 4.14 10.45
N SER A 25 -12.63 4.26 9.33
CA SER A 25 -11.44 5.10 9.25
C SER A 25 -11.76 6.59 9.41
N LYS A 26 -12.86 7.08 8.81
CA LYS A 26 -13.34 8.46 9.01
C LYS A 26 -13.68 8.73 10.47
N LYS A 27 -14.39 7.81 11.12
CA LYS A 27 -14.73 7.94 12.55
C LYS A 27 -13.48 8.01 13.42
N LEU A 28 -12.48 7.13 13.16
CA LEU A 28 -11.24 7.06 13.93
C LEU A 28 -10.37 8.31 13.78
N ASN A 29 -10.38 8.94 12.61
CA ASN A 29 -9.53 10.09 12.27
C ASN A 29 -10.30 11.42 12.22
N ARG A 30 -11.50 11.48 12.85
CA ARG A 30 -12.43 12.62 12.76
C ARG A 30 -11.77 13.95 13.07
N ALA A 31 -10.96 14.03 14.13
CA ALA A 31 -10.29 15.28 14.51
C ALA A 31 -9.34 15.75 13.39
N ALA A 32 -8.47 14.88 12.90
CA ALA A 32 -7.53 15.22 11.82
C ALA A 32 -8.25 15.58 10.50
N ILE A 33 -9.42 15.00 10.24
CA ILE A 33 -10.25 15.37 9.08
C ILE A 33 -10.82 16.78 9.26
N GLN A 34 -11.32 17.11 10.44
CA GLN A 34 -11.83 18.44 10.76
C GLN A 34 -10.75 19.52 10.69
N GLU A 35 -9.51 19.17 11.04
CA GLU A 35 -8.31 20.00 10.92
C GLU A 35 -7.77 20.11 9.48
N GLY A 36 -8.38 19.44 8.50
CA GLY A 36 -7.91 19.42 7.12
C GLY A 36 -6.59 18.65 6.89
N ARG A 37 -6.15 17.84 7.85
CA ARG A 37 -4.91 17.06 7.78
C ARG A 37 -5.09 15.62 7.31
N CYS A 38 -6.34 15.17 7.20
CA CYS A 38 -6.66 13.81 6.79
C CYS A 38 -7.86 13.79 5.88
N GLU A 39 -7.78 12.96 4.86
CA GLU A 39 -8.91 12.59 4.00
C GLU A 39 -9.01 11.08 3.90
N VAL A 40 -10.22 10.54 3.83
CA VAL A 40 -10.44 9.10 3.60
C VAL A 40 -11.51 8.94 2.52
N LEU A 41 -11.15 8.23 1.46
CA LEU A 41 -11.98 8.03 0.28
C LEU A 41 -12.25 6.55 0.05
N GLN A 42 -13.43 6.25 -0.49
CA GLN A 42 -13.65 4.95 -1.10
C GLN A 42 -13.02 4.96 -2.50
N GLY A 43 -12.25 3.93 -2.84
CA GLY A 43 -11.59 3.85 -4.12
C GLY A 43 -11.01 2.48 -4.41
N ASN A 44 -10.71 2.26 -5.68
CA ASN A 44 -10.10 1.02 -6.18
C ASN A 44 -8.64 1.31 -6.54
N VAL A 45 -7.72 0.52 -5.98
CA VAL A 45 -6.29 0.63 -6.28
C VAL A 45 -5.97 0.39 -7.77
N MET A 46 -6.82 -0.34 -8.47
CA MET A 46 -6.69 -0.58 -9.91
C MET A 46 -6.96 0.67 -10.75
N ASN A 47 -7.58 1.70 -10.16
CA ASN A 47 -7.84 3.01 -10.77
C ASN A 47 -7.92 4.06 -9.66
N LEU A 48 -6.77 4.51 -9.18
CA LEU A 48 -6.69 5.48 -8.10
C LEU A 48 -7.25 6.85 -8.53
N PRO A 49 -8.18 7.46 -7.75
CA PRO A 49 -8.87 8.69 -8.09
C PRO A 49 -8.01 9.94 -7.83
N PHE A 50 -6.75 9.90 -8.20
CA PHE A 50 -5.79 10.99 -7.98
C PHE A 50 -5.08 11.35 -9.27
N SER A 51 -4.69 12.62 -9.39
CA SER A 51 -3.83 13.09 -10.47
C SER A 51 -2.43 12.48 -10.37
N GLU A 52 -1.72 12.49 -11.47
CA GLU A 52 -0.29 12.13 -11.49
C GLU A 52 0.50 13.07 -10.57
N ASN A 53 1.63 12.57 -10.05
CA ASN A 53 2.55 13.38 -9.25
C ASN A 53 1.91 14.05 -8.01
N SER A 54 0.99 13.36 -7.33
CA SER A 54 0.26 13.89 -6.17
C SER A 54 0.95 13.65 -4.84
N PHE A 55 1.62 12.50 -4.68
CA PHE A 55 2.11 12.04 -3.36
C PHE A 55 3.62 11.90 -3.29
N HIS A 56 4.20 12.27 -2.15
CA HIS A 56 5.63 12.02 -1.86
C HIS A 56 5.87 10.60 -1.33
N LEU A 57 4.87 10.03 -0.69
CA LEU A 57 4.91 8.70 -0.10
C LEU A 57 3.57 8.01 -0.32
N VAL A 58 3.61 6.76 -0.77
CA VAL A 58 2.47 5.85 -0.75
C VAL A 58 2.85 4.65 0.12
N THR A 59 1.92 4.18 0.94
CA THR A 59 2.13 3.01 1.80
C THR A 59 1.03 1.98 1.62
N ALA A 60 1.40 0.70 1.65
CA ALA A 60 0.49 -0.43 1.62
C ALA A 60 0.85 -1.38 2.78
N PHE A 61 0.01 -1.40 3.83
CA PHE A 61 0.20 -2.26 5.00
C PHE A 61 -0.87 -3.34 5.01
N GLU A 62 -0.50 -4.60 4.93
CA GLU A 62 -1.41 -5.76 4.98
C GLU A 62 -2.54 -5.70 3.94
N THR A 63 -2.32 -5.11 2.78
CA THR A 63 -3.39 -4.83 1.83
C THR A 63 -3.17 -5.40 0.43
N ILE A 64 -1.93 -5.57 -0.01
CA ILE A 64 -1.64 -6.05 -1.39
C ILE A 64 -2.15 -7.47 -1.64
N TYR A 65 -2.42 -8.24 -0.61
CA TYR A 65 -3.04 -9.57 -0.68
C TYR A 65 -4.40 -9.57 -1.40
N PHE A 66 -5.11 -8.46 -1.31
CA PHE A 66 -6.48 -8.28 -1.81
C PHE A 66 -6.54 -7.48 -3.10
N TRP A 67 -5.39 -7.11 -3.65
CA TRP A 67 -5.36 -6.36 -4.90
C TRP A 67 -5.53 -7.33 -6.09
N PRO A 68 -6.54 -7.13 -6.95
CA PRO A 68 -6.86 -8.08 -8.03
C PRO A 68 -5.73 -8.32 -9.03
N GLY A 69 -4.76 -7.38 -9.10
CA GLY A 69 -3.58 -7.51 -9.95
C GLY A 69 -2.51 -6.53 -9.51
N ILE A 70 -1.46 -7.02 -8.85
CA ILE A 70 -0.40 -6.16 -8.31
C ILE A 70 0.32 -5.36 -9.39
N GLN A 71 0.43 -5.89 -10.62
CA GLN A 71 1.09 -5.18 -11.71
C GLN A 71 0.37 -3.86 -12.05
N VAL A 72 -0.94 -3.91 -12.25
CA VAL A 72 -1.75 -2.71 -12.56
C VAL A 72 -1.81 -1.78 -11.35
N ALA A 73 -2.00 -2.34 -10.15
CA ALA A 73 -2.02 -1.55 -8.92
C ALA A 73 -0.69 -0.80 -8.69
N PHE A 74 0.45 -1.44 -8.90
CA PHE A 74 1.76 -0.80 -8.77
C PHE A 74 2.00 0.28 -9.83
N GLN A 75 1.49 0.10 -11.05
CA GLN A 75 1.50 1.15 -12.09
C GLN A 75 0.65 2.36 -11.65
N GLN A 76 -0.51 2.14 -11.02
CA GLN A 76 -1.31 3.23 -10.44
C GLN A 76 -0.58 3.95 -9.31
N VAL A 77 0.09 3.21 -8.42
CA VAL A 77 0.92 3.82 -7.36
C VAL A 77 2.06 4.63 -7.98
N TYR A 78 2.75 4.08 -8.98
CA TYR A 78 3.81 4.79 -9.70
C TYR A 78 3.31 6.10 -10.29
N ARG A 79 2.16 6.07 -10.96
CA ARG A 79 1.54 7.26 -11.59
C ARG A 79 1.27 8.38 -10.59
N VAL A 80 0.70 8.06 -9.43
CA VAL A 80 0.31 9.07 -8.43
C VAL A 80 1.46 9.57 -7.55
N LEU A 81 2.58 8.85 -7.49
CA LEU A 81 3.78 9.32 -6.80
C LEU A 81 4.45 10.46 -7.57
N LYS A 82 5.01 11.41 -6.85
CA LYS A 82 5.92 12.43 -7.41
C LYS A 82 7.25 11.81 -7.80
N ASN A 83 7.97 12.47 -8.69
CA ASN A 83 9.36 12.13 -8.97
C ASN A 83 10.18 12.12 -7.68
N GLY A 84 11.00 11.09 -7.47
CA GLY A 84 11.72 10.84 -6.22
C GLY A 84 10.84 10.33 -5.07
N GLY A 85 9.53 10.21 -5.27
CA GLY A 85 8.58 9.69 -4.29
C GLY A 85 8.85 8.23 -3.91
N THR A 86 8.35 7.85 -2.75
CA THR A 86 8.61 6.53 -2.16
C THR A 86 7.34 5.68 -2.14
N PHE A 87 7.46 4.39 -2.47
CA PHE A 87 6.46 3.39 -2.18
C PHE A 87 6.98 2.43 -1.11
N LEU A 88 6.18 2.20 -0.05
CA LEU A 88 6.48 1.30 1.06
C LEU A 88 5.39 0.25 1.17
N ILE A 89 5.77 -1.02 1.16
CA ILE A 89 4.91 -2.18 1.36
C ILE A 89 5.38 -2.90 2.62
N CYS A 90 4.47 -3.26 3.52
CA CYS A 90 4.77 -4.12 4.67
C CYS A 90 3.68 -5.17 4.83
N ASN A 91 4.08 -6.44 4.86
CA ASN A 91 3.22 -7.61 4.96
C ASN A 91 3.72 -8.57 6.04
N GLU A 92 2.82 -9.20 6.76
CA GLU A 92 3.16 -10.25 7.74
C GLU A 92 3.37 -11.63 7.09
N SER A 93 2.89 -11.83 5.86
CA SER A 93 3.03 -13.07 5.10
C SER A 93 3.88 -12.88 3.84
N ASN A 94 4.70 -13.87 3.51
CA ASN A 94 5.70 -13.80 2.43
C ASN A 94 5.62 -14.96 1.41
N GLY A 95 4.62 -15.83 1.53
CA GLY A 95 4.40 -16.96 0.62
C GLY A 95 5.40 -18.11 0.75
N LYS A 96 6.29 -18.08 1.73
CA LYS A 96 7.28 -19.16 2.00
C LYS A 96 6.96 -19.97 3.25
N ASN A 97 5.87 -19.64 3.96
CA ASN A 97 5.49 -20.30 5.20
C ASN A 97 4.23 -21.15 4.99
N THR A 98 4.27 -22.40 5.47
CA THR A 98 3.10 -23.30 5.43
C THR A 98 1.85 -22.76 6.15
N LYS A 99 2.04 -21.80 7.07
CA LYS A 99 0.92 -21.09 7.70
C LYS A 99 0.21 -20.15 6.73
N ASP A 100 0.89 -19.68 5.70
CA ASP A 100 0.35 -18.75 4.71
C ASP A 100 -0.67 -19.46 3.80
N GLU A 101 -0.48 -20.75 3.50
CA GLU A 101 -1.42 -21.56 2.71
C GLU A 101 -2.81 -21.62 3.35
N LYS A 102 -2.88 -21.69 4.69
CA LYS A 102 -4.15 -21.71 5.40
C LYS A 102 -4.97 -20.44 5.19
N TRP A 103 -4.31 -19.30 5.05
CA TRP A 103 -5.01 -18.03 4.87
C TRP A 103 -5.60 -17.90 3.46
N THR A 104 -4.89 -18.39 2.44
CA THR A 104 -5.41 -18.40 1.05
C THR A 104 -6.57 -19.36 0.89
N ASP A 105 -6.62 -20.44 1.66
CA ASP A 105 -7.74 -21.39 1.68
C ASP A 105 -8.98 -20.83 2.39
N ILE A 106 -8.77 -20.06 3.47
CA ILE A 106 -9.84 -19.52 4.31
C ILE A 106 -10.41 -18.21 3.75
N ILE A 107 -9.52 -17.34 3.20
CA ILE A 107 -9.92 -16.02 2.74
C ILE A 107 -9.99 -16.01 1.21
N HIS A 108 -11.20 -16.10 0.71
CA HIS A 108 -11.44 -16.09 -0.75
C HIS A 108 -10.93 -14.78 -1.39
N GLY A 109 -10.16 -14.94 -2.45
CA GLY A 109 -9.57 -13.80 -3.18
C GLY A 109 -8.27 -13.24 -2.59
N MET A 110 -7.73 -13.86 -1.53
CA MET A 110 -6.42 -13.50 -0.99
C MET A 110 -5.31 -14.14 -1.82
N THR A 111 -4.30 -13.36 -2.18
CA THR A 111 -3.07 -13.83 -2.84
C THR A 111 -1.86 -13.37 -2.04
N ILE A 112 -1.03 -14.31 -1.61
CA ILE A 112 0.22 -14.00 -0.91
C ILE A 112 1.36 -14.04 -1.93
N TYR A 113 2.07 -12.92 -2.05
CA TYR A 113 3.17 -12.75 -3.00
C TYR A 113 4.52 -12.97 -2.32
N THR A 114 5.43 -13.67 -3.00
CA THR A 114 6.82 -13.80 -2.55
C THR A 114 7.60 -12.49 -2.80
N SER A 115 8.76 -12.37 -2.14
CA SER A 115 9.67 -11.22 -2.35
C SER A 115 10.04 -11.05 -3.82
N GLU A 116 10.31 -12.16 -4.50
CA GLU A 116 10.70 -12.18 -5.92
C GLU A 116 9.56 -11.70 -6.83
N GLN A 117 8.32 -12.09 -6.52
CA GLN A 117 7.13 -11.63 -7.26
C GLN A 117 6.88 -10.14 -7.08
N ILE A 118 7.01 -9.65 -5.83
CA ILE A 118 6.86 -8.23 -5.51
C ILE A 118 7.95 -7.42 -6.21
N GLU A 119 9.21 -7.82 -6.10
CA GLU A 119 10.34 -7.15 -6.74
C GLU A 119 10.17 -7.07 -8.25
N LYS A 120 9.80 -8.18 -8.89
CA LYS A 120 9.52 -8.23 -10.33
C LYS A 120 8.40 -7.28 -10.73
N ALA A 121 7.29 -7.26 -9.97
CA ALA A 121 6.17 -6.39 -10.26
C ALA A 121 6.51 -4.91 -10.07
N LEU A 122 7.33 -4.55 -9.06
CA LEU A 122 7.84 -3.21 -8.86
C LEU A 122 8.74 -2.75 -10.02
N LYS A 123 9.69 -3.60 -10.46
CA LYS A 123 10.54 -3.31 -11.62
C LYS A 123 9.71 -3.08 -12.89
N ASN A 124 8.74 -3.94 -13.15
CA ASN A 124 7.87 -3.84 -14.31
C ASN A 124 6.95 -2.60 -14.28
N ALA A 125 6.64 -2.08 -13.09
CA ALA A 125 5.89 -0.83 -12.92
C ALA A 125 6.76 0.43 -13.08
N GLY A 126 8.08 0.28 -13.21
CA GLY A 126 9.04 1.37 -13.43
C GLY A 126 9.78 1.86 -12.16
N PHE A 127 9.56 1.21 -11.02
CA PHE A 127 10.26 1.59 -9.78
C PHE A 127 11.75 1.24 -9.84
N SER A 128 12.55 2.07 -9.16
CA SER A 128 13.97 1.92 -8.95
C SER A 128 14.33 1.82 -7.46
N LYS A 129 15.60 1.59 -7.18
CA LYS A 129 16.15 1.51 -5.81
C LYS A 129 15.32 0.58 -4.92
N ILE A 130 14.91 -0.55 -5.49
CA ILE A 130 14.05 -1.53 -4.83
C ILE A 130 14.87 -2.29 -3.80
N GLN A 131 14.42 -2.28 -2.56
CA GLN A 131 14.95 -3.06 -1.45
C GLN A 131 13.81 -3.88 -0.86
N VAL A 132 14.00 -5.20 -0.75
CA VAL A 132 13.02 -6.11 -0.15
C VAL A 132 13.72 -6.87 0.97
N GLU A 133 13.22 -6.71 2.18
CA GLU A 133 13.73 -7.34 3.38
C GLU A 133 12.68 -8.26 3.99
N GLN A 134 13.15 -9.35 4.57
CA GLN A 134 12.33 -10.29 5.32
C GLN A 134 12.98 -10.54 6.67
N ASN A 135 12.16 -10.67 7.71
CA ASN A 135 12.65 -11.07 9.02
C ASN A 135 12.40 -12.56 9.28
N GLU A 136 12.95 -13.07 10.37
CA GLU A 136 12.81 -14.49 10.79
C GLU A 136 11.36 -14.92 11.04
N LYS A 137 10.45 -13.98 11.30
CA LYS A 137 9.01 -14.23 11.48
C LYS A 137 8.25 -14.37 10.16
N GLY A 138 8.93 -14.12 9.03
CA GLY A 138 8.33 -14.13 7.70
C GLY A 138 7.69 -12.79 7.29
N TRP A 139 7.85 -11.73 8.07
CA TRP A 139 7.38 -10.42 7.68
C TRP A 139 8.25 -9.86 6.55
N LEU A 140 7.59 -9.29 5.57
CA LEU A 140 8.21 -8.72 4.38
C LEU A 140 8.00 -7.21 4.37
N CYS A 141 9.07 -6.49 4.10
CA CYS A 141 9.03 -5.05 3.87
C CYS A 141 9.71 -4.73 2.53
N ALA A 142 9.03 -4.04 1.63
CA ALA A 142 9.61 -3.56 0.39
C ALA A 142 9.54 -2.04 0.33
N ILE A 143 10.64 -1.41 -0.04
CA ILE A 143 10.74 0.03 -0.27
C ILE A 143 11.35 0.29 -1.65
N CYS A 144 10.80 1.25 -2.37
CA CYS A 144 11.29 1.62 -3.70
C CYS A 144 11.02 3.09 -4.01
N LYS A 145 11.61 3.58 -5.09
CA LYS A 145 11.50 4.97 -5.54
C LYS A 145 10.89 5.05 -6.93
N ARG A 146 10.10 6.09 -7.17
CA ARG A 146 9.84 6.57 -8.52
C ARG A 146 11.03 7.45 -8.93
N ASP A 147 11.67 7.10 -10.06
CA ASP A 147 12.74 7.94 -10.62
C ASP A 147 12.20 9.25 -11.21
N ASN A 148 13.12 10.16 -11.48
CA ASN A 148 12.84 11.45 -12.10
C ASN A 148 12.47 11.30 -13.58
#